data_f91f81aecc928ee2b01c95659ac5c93f
#
_entry.id   f91f81aecc928ee2b01c95659ac5c93f
#
_cell.length_a   1.000
_cell.length_b   1.000
_cell.length_c   1.000
_cell.angle_alpha   90.00
_cell.angle_beta   90.00
_cell.angle_gamma   90.00
#
_symmetry.space_group_name_H-M   'P 1'
#
loop_
_entity.id
_entity.type
_entity.pdbx_description
1 polymer ?
#
loop_
_entity_poly.entity_id
_entity_poly.type
_entity_poly.pdbx_seq_one_letter_code
_entity_poly.pdbx_strand_id
1 'polypeptide(L)'
;HPGGADPEPCRHPGVMPGLNSIHPNGKNSTMADRRFASVARVYGEAGCQRLWQSHVVVVGIGGVGSWAAEALARSGVGRLTLIDLDHVAESNINRQVHALTSTLGAAKVEVMAQRIRDISPDISVHPVDEFIEPGQEEKLIPVDADLVIDAIDAVAAKASLIAWCVANGKPVIACGAAGGRTDPLQLRVEDLSRT
;
A
#
# COMPACT_ATOMS: atom_id res chain seq x y z
N HIS A 1 -22.12 -38.75 11.27
CA HIS A 1 -21.13 -37.69 10.99
C HIS A 1 -20.47 -37.94 9.65
N PRO A 2 -20.57 -37.04 8.66
CA PRO A 2 -19.67 -37.00 7.51
C PRO A 2 -18.54 -36.01 7.84
N GLY A 3 -17.30 -36.45 7.53
CA GLY A 3 -16.08 -35.71 7.81
C GLY A 3 -16.00 -34.42 7.01
N GLY A 4 -15.72 -33.34 7.70
CA GLY A 4 -15.32 -32.07 7.11
C GLY A 4 -13.89 -32.19 6.58
N ALA A 5 -13.71 -31.92 5.31
CA ALA A 5 -12.38 -31.75 4.73
C ALA A 5 -11.83 -30.39 5.16
N ASP A 6 -10.64 -30.40 5.74
CA ASP A 6 -9.88 -29.18 6.03
C ASP A 6 -9.60 -28.43 4.73
N PRO A 7 -9.69 -27.08 4.71
CA PRO A 7 -9.34 -26.30 3.54
C PRO A 7 -7.84 -26.44 3.26
N GLU A 8 -7.49 -26.83 2.03
CA GLU A 8 -6.10 -26.86 1.57
C GLU A 8 -5.41 -25.52 1.78
N PRO A 9 -4.16 -25.48 2.26
CA PRO A 9 -3.39 -24.25 2.38
C PRO A 9 -3.11 -23.68 0.99
N CYS A 10 -3.31 -22.35 0.85
CA CYS A 10 -3.02 -21.60 -0.38
C CYS A 10 -1.63 -21.98 -0.91
N ARG A 11 -1.58 -22.53 -2.13
CA ARG A 11 -0.32 -22.81 -2.84
C ARG A 11 0.31 -21.49 -3.23
N HIS A 12 1.46 -21.18 -2.65
CA HIS A 12 2.26 -20.04 -3.06
C HIS A 12 2.79 -20.26 -4.49
N PRO A 13 2.70 -19.25 -5.38
CA PRO A 13 3.37 -19.33 -6.68
C PRO A 13 4.88 -19.39 -6.48
N GLY A 14 5.54 -20.19 -7.34
CA GLY A 14 6.93 -20.58 -7.24
C GLY A 14 7.91 -19.42 -7.09
N VAL A 15 8.97 -19.70 -6.36
CA VAL A 15 10.13 -18.82 -6.14
C VAL A 15 10.76 -18.45 -7.47
N MET A 16 10.71 -17.17 -7.83
CA MET A 16 11.55 -16.61 -8.91
C MET A 16 13.00 -16.49 -8.41
N PRO A 17 14.01 -16.94 -9.17
CA PRO A 17 15.41 -16.79 -8.78
C PRO A 17 15.91 -15.38 -9.06
N GLY A 18 16.49 -14.75 -8.02
CA GLY A 18 17.59 -13.81 -8.13
C GLY A 18 17.29 -12.43 -8.71
N LEU A 19 16.92 -11.48 -7.84
CA LEU A 19 17.22 -10.07 -8.05
C LEU A 19 17.90 -9.56 -6.76
N ASN A 20 19.22 -9.49 -6.79
CA ASN A 20 20.01 -8.67 -5.87
C ASN A 20 19.75 -7.20 -6.18
N SER A 21 18.63 -6.65 -5.78
CA SER A 21 18.41 -5.21 -5.77
C SER A 21 18.92 -4.68 -4.43
N ILE A 22 20.07 -4.02 -4.47
CA ILE A 22 20.61 -3.24 -3.35
C ILE A 22 19.64 -2.08 -3.14
N HIS A 23 19.08 -1.96 -1.93
CA HIS A 23 18.28 -0.79 -1.54
C HIS A 23 19.08 0.50 -1.80
N PRO A 24 18.48 1.58 -2.33
CA PRO A 24 19.18 2.82 -2.67
C PRO A 24 20.04 3.41 -1.54
N ASN A 25 19.77 3.06 -0.30
CA ASN A 25 20.53 3.50 0.87
C ASN A 25 21.62 2.52 1.36
N GLY A 26 21.89 1.42 0.63
CA GLY A 26 23.02 0.50 0.92
C GLY A 26 22.96 -0.25 2.27
N LYS A 27 21.82 -0.22 2.97
CA LYS A 27 21.69 -0.85 4.30
C LYS A 27 20.91 -2.17 4.19
N ASN A 28 21.60 -3.27 4.45
CA ASN A 28 21.00 -4.60 4.72
C ASN A 28 20.49 -4.65 6.16
N SER A 29 19.35 -4.06 6.50
CA SER A 29 19.09 -3.91 7.94
C SER A 29 17.70 -4.24 8.47
N THR A 30 16.94 -5.16 7.85
CA THR A 30 15.64 -5.53 8.44
C THR A 30 15.75 -6.51 9.62
N MET A 31 16.77 -7.35 9.67
CA MET A 31 16.87 -8.41 10.70
C MET A 31 17.33 -7.91 12.08
N ALA A 32 18.02 -6.79 12.14
CA ALA A 32 18.49 -6.19 13.39
C ALA A 32 17.59 -5.07 13.93
N ASP A 33 16.57 -4.65 13.16
CA ASP A 33 15.70 -3.55 13.55
C ASP A 33 14.60 -4.03 14.50
N ARG A 34 14.73 -3.62 15.77
CA ARG A 34 13.77 -3.95 16.84
C ARG A 34 12.35 -3.48 16.55
N ARG A 35 12.18 -2.46 15.69
CA ARG A 35 10.86 -1.95 15.25
C ARG A 35 10.03 -3.00 14.53
N PHE A 36 10.66 -3.90 13.77
CA PHE A 36 10.00 -4.91 12.95
C PHE A 36 10.14 -6.34 13.48
N ALA A 37 10.69 -6.53 14.69
CA ALA A 37 10.92 -7.86 15.27
C ALA A 37 9.65 -8.70 15.43
N SER A 38 8.48 -8.08 15.68
CA SER A 38 7.20 -8.79 15.76
C SER A 38 6.67 -9.20 14.38
N VAL A 39 6.98 -8.45 13.33
CA VAL A 39 6.65 -8.80 11.94
C VAL A 39 7.40 -10.07 11.54
N ALA A 40 8.67 -10.20 11.96
CA ALA A 40 9.49 -11.39 11.73
C ALA A 40 8.92 -12.67 12.38
N ARG A 41 8.18 -12.55 13.49
CA ARG A 41 7.49 -13.69 14.10
C ARG A 41 6.32 -14.22 13.25
N VAL A 42 5.72 -13.37 12.43
CA VAL A 42 4.57 -13.73 11.57
C VAL A 42 5.05 -14.24 10.22
N TYR A 43 5.98 -13.52 9.57
CA TYR A 43 6.39 -13.79 8.19
C TYR A 43 7.75 -14.48 8.06
N GLY A 44 8.47 -14.66 9.17
CA GLY A 44 9.86 -15.13 9.18
C GLY A 44 10.84 -14.10 8.61
N GLU A 45 12.13 -14.40 8.70
CA GLU A 45 13.21 -13.52 8.21
C GLU A 45 13.11 -13.27 6.70
N ALA A 46 12.89 -14.34 5.93
CA ALA A 46 12.73 -14.23 4.47
C ALA A 46 11.52 -13.38 4.06
N GLY A 47 10.42 -13.46 4.82
CA GLY A 47 9.24 -12.61 4.61
C GLY A 47 9.54 -11.14 4.90
N CYS A 48 10.22 -10.84 5.99
CA CYS A 48 10.65 -9.48 6.33
C CYS A 48 11.60 -8.91 5.27
N GLN A 49 12.52 -9.73 4.78
CA GLN A 49 13.43 -9.29 3.72
C GLN A 49 12.68 -8.96 2.42
N ARG A 50 11.67 -9.76 2.04
CA ARG A 50 10.80 -9.45 0.89
C ARG A 50 10.04 -8.15 1.10
N LEU A 51 9.43 -7.94 2.26
CA LEU A 51 8.74 -6.68 2.58
C LEU A 51 9.68 -5.48 2.46
N TRP A 52 10.88 -5.59 3.01
CA TRP A 52 11.89 -4.54 2.95
C TRP A 52 12.35 -4.21 1.52
N GLN A 53 12.43 -5.21 0.66
CA GLN A 53 12.81 -5.04 -0.74
C GLN A 53 11.66 -4.55 -1.63
N SER A 54 10.41 -4.67 -1.16
CA SER A 54 9.24 -4.35 -1.95
C SER A 54 9.05 -2.85 -2.13
N HIS A 55 8.54 -2.49 -3.32
CA HIS A 55 8.05 -1.16 -3.66
C HIS A 55 6.53 -1.19 -3.83
N VAL A 56 5.81 -0.55 -2.94
CA VAL A 56 4.35 -0.45 -3.00
C VAL A 56 3.91 0.97 -3.33
N VAL A 57 3.02 1.10 -4.29
CA VAL A 57 2.37 2.37 -4.65
C VAL A 57 1.00 2.42 -4.01
N VAL A 58 0.68 3.51 -3.31
CA VAL A 58 -0.65 3.77 -2.76
C VAL A 58 -1.24 4.97 -3.48
N VAL A 59 -2.33 4.76 -4.21
CA VAL A 59 -3.03 5.79 -4.96
C VAL A 59 -4.30 6.18 -4.23
N GLY A 60 -4.38 7.44 -3.84
CA GLY A 60 -5.42 7.96 -2.95
C GLY A 60 -5.04 7.84 -1.48
N ILE A 61 -4.71 8.96 -0.82
CA ILE A 61 -4.31 9.04 0.60
C ILE A 61 -5.49 9.54 1.46
N GLY A 62 -6.65 8.99 1.19
CA GLY A 62 -7.89 9.24 1.92
C GLY A 62 -8.08 8.34 3.15
N GLY A 63 -9.35 8.05 3.49
CA GLY A 63 -9.73 7.24 4.66
C GLY A 63 -9.24 5.79 4.61
N VAL A 64 -9.04 5.23 3.43
CA VAL A 64 -8.49 3.87 3.25
C VAL A 64 -6.99 3.92 3.01
N GLY A 65 -6.54 4.71 2.02
CA GLY A 65 -5.14 4.71 1.61
C GLY A 65 -4.17 5.22 2.68
N SER A 66 -4.59 6.17 3.53
CA SER A 66 -3.74 6.65 4.63
C SER A 66 -3.45 5.54 5.66
N TRP A 67 -4.45 4.72 5.99
CA TRP A 67 -4.27 3.57 6.87
C TRP A 67 -3.50 2.44 6.21
N ALA A 68 -3.69 2.22 4.90
CA ALA A 68 -2.90 1.26 4.15
C ALA A 68 -1.40 1.65 4.15
N ALA A 69 -1.08 2.91 3.87
CA ALA A 69 0.29 3.42 3.90
C ALA A 69 0.92 3.31 5.31
N GLU A 70 0.17 3.63 6.36
CA GLU A 70 0.58 3.45 7.76
C GLU A 70 0.90 1.97 8.05
N ALA A 71 0.01 1.05 7.66
CA ALA A 71 0.17 -0.38 7.90
C ALA A 71 1.38 -0.95 7.14
N LEU A 72 1.59 -0.55 5.89
CA LEU A 72 2.74 -0.96 5.08
C LEU A 72 4.05 -0.49 5.71
N ALA A 73 4.13 0.77 6.13
CA ALA A 73 5.31 1.32 6.81
C ALA A 73 5.60 0.55 8.11
N ARG A 74 4.57 0.28 8.94
CA ARG A 74 4.72 -0.49 10.19
C ARG A 74 5.02 -1.97 9.96
N SER A 75 4.72 -2.49 8.79
CA SER A 75 5.08 -3.85 8.38
C SER A 75 6.49 -3.97 7.80
N GLY A 76 7.21 -2.85 7.64
CA GLY A 76 8.58 -2.83 7.14
C GLY A 76 8.69 -2.93 5.62
N VAL A 77 7.69 -2.45 4.87
CA VAL A 77 7.84 -2.24 3.43
C VAL A 77 8.87 -1.15 3.19
N GLY A 78 9.92 -1.48 2.45
CA GLY A 78 11.11 -0.61 2.36
C GLY A 78 10.96 0.57 1.43
N ARG A 79 10.00 0.55 0.48
CA ARG A 79 9.77 1.67 -0.43
C ARG A 79 8.27 1.89 -0.68
N LEU A 80 7.85 3.13 -0.54
CA LEU A 80 6.47 3.57 -0.74
C LEU A 80 6.41 4.77 -1.68
N THR A 81 5.52 4.71 -2.68
CA THR A 81 5.12 5.88 -3.46
C THR A 81 3.68 6.22 -3.10
N LEU A 82 3.43 7.47 -2.75
CA LEU A 82 2.13 7.97 -2.32
C LEU A 82 1.63 8.98 -3.37
N ILE A 83 0.46 8.74 -3.96
CA ILE A 83 -0.09 9.60 -5.02
C ILE A 83 -1.44 10.15 -4.57
N ASP A 84 -1.54 11.47 -4.42
CA ASP A 84 -2.77 12.20 -4.07
C ASP A 84 -2.49 13.70 -4.25
N LEU A 85 -3.43 14.48 -4.76
CA LEU A 85 -3.30 15.94 -4.92
C LEU A 85 -4.01 16.72 -3.80
N ASP A 86 -4.82 16.06 -2.99
CA ASP A 86 -5.63 16.73 -1.98
C ASP A 86 -4.79 17.28 -0.81
N HIS A 87 -5.36 18.28 -0.17
CA HIS A 87 -4.85 18.85 1.07
C HIS A 87 -5.69 18.37 2.26
N VAL A 88 -5.07 18.34 3.43
CA VAL A 88 -5.74 17.97 4.67
C VAL A 88 -6.82 19.00 5.02
N ALA A 89 -8.06 18.53 5.11
CA ALA A 89 -9.21 19.31 5.53
C ALA A 89 -9.69 18.88 6.93
N GLU A 90 -10.37 19.78 7.64
CA GLU A 90 -10.94 19.50 8.97
C GLU A 90 -11.88 18.30 8.95
N SER A 91 -12.68 18.14 7.88
CA SER A 91 -13.58 17.00 7.67
C SER A 91 -12.87 15.65 7.51
N ASN A 92 -11.54 15.64 7.35
CA ASN A 92 -10.75 14.42 7.22
C ASN A 92 -10.32 13.84 8.58
N ILE A 93 -10.33 14.65 9.64
CA ILE A 93 -9.79 14.30 10.97
C ILE A 93 -10.45 13.04 11.55
N ASN A 94 -11.71 12.81 11.25
CA ASN A 94 -12.48 11.69 11.79
C ASN A 94 -12.06 10.31 11.24
N ARG A 95 -11.29 10.23 10.13
CA ARG A 95 -11.00 8.94 9.46
C ARG A 95 -9.64 8.82 8.76
N GLN A 96 -8.89 9.91 8.58
CA GLN A 96 -7.59 9.88 7.92
C GLN A 96 -6.48 10.02 8.95
N VAL A 97 -5.56 9.05 9.02
CA VAL A 97 -4.58 8.93 10.10
C VAL A 97 -3.60 10.10 10.19
N HIS A 98 -3.32 10.76 9.08
CA HIS A 98 -2.40 11.91 8.99
C HIS A 98 -3.12 13.27 9.22
N ALA A 99 -4.46 13.27 9.24
CA ALA A 99 -5.25 14.48 9.41
C ALA A 99 -5.33 14.87 10.89
N LEU A 100 -4.64 15.91 11.28
CA LEU A 100 -4.57 16.49 12.61
C LEU A 100 -4.80 17.99 12.52
N THR A 101 -5.17 18.64 13.64
CA THR A 101 -5.29 20.11 13.68
C THR A 101 -4.00 20.80 13.21
N SER A 102 -2.83 20.24 13.55
CA SER A 102 -1.53 20.77 13.17
C SER A 102 -1.16 20.57 11.69
N THR A 103 -1.88 19.72 10.97
CA THR A 103 -1.59 19.40 9.57
C THR A 103 -2.62 19.97 8.59
N LEU A 104 -3.62 20.70 9.07
CA LEU A 104 -4.65 21.33 8.22
C LEU A 104 -4.03 22.22 7.14
N GLY A 105 -4.50 22.05 5.91
CA GLY A 105 -4.06 22.81 4.73
C GLY A 105 -2.77 22.29 4.08
N ALA A 106 -2.06 21.32 4.68
CA ALA A 106 -0.88 20.71 4.06
C ALA A 106 -1.27 19.61 3.04
N ALA A 107 -0.41 19.37 2.04
CA ALA A 107 -0.61 18.29 1.08
C ALA A 107 -0.62 16.93 1.80
N LYS A 108 -1.64 16.09 1.53
CA LYS A 108 -1.81 14.79 2.20
C LYS A 108 -0.59 13.88 2.04
N VAL A 109 -0.02 13.84 0.83
CA VAL A 109 1.14 12.99 0.54
C VAL A 109 2.37 13.41 1.33
N GLU A 110 2.59 14.69 1.54
CA GLU A 110 3.74 15.20 2.30
C GLU A 110 3.59 14.91 3.80
N VAL A 111 2.39 15.14 4.34
CA VAL A 111 2.12 14.84 5.76
C VAL A 111 2.25 13.33 6.02
N MET A 112 1.74 12.51 5.11
CA MET A 112 1.87 11.06 5.25
C MET A 112 3.32 10.59 5.08
N ALA A 113 4.07 11.18 4.17
CA ALA A 113 5.48 10.88 3.98
C ALA A 113 6.31 11.23 5.23
N GLN A 114 6.05 12.39 5.86
CA GLN A 114 6.70 12.74 7.12
C GLN A 114 6.38 11.73 8.22
N ARG A 115 5.12 11.33 8.34
CA ARG A 115 4.67 10.33 9.30
C ARG A 115 5.35 8.97 9.09
N ILE A 116 5.55 8.55 7.84
CA ILE A 116 6.28 7.31 7.51
C ILE A 116 7.76 7.43 7.92
N ARG A 117 8.41 8.57 7.70
CA ARG A 117 9.79 8.82 8.15
C ARG A 117 9.91 8.78 9.67
N ASP A 118 8.88 9.22 10.39
CA ASP A 118 8.83 9.16 11.86
C ASP A 118 8.63 7.71 12.36
N ILE A 119 7.96 6.85 11.61
CA ILE A 119 7.87 5.41 11.88
C ILE A 119 9.24 4.76 11.63
N SER A 120 9.85 5.01 10.49
CA SER A 120 11.17 4.50 10.13
C SER A 120 11.88 5.41 9.13
N PRO A 121 12.99 6.07 9.53
CA PRO A 121 13.76 6.93 8.64
C PRO A 121 14.47 6.16 7.51
N ASP A 122 14.54 4.84 7.62
CA ASP A 122 15.17 3.99 6.61
C ASP A 122 14.21 3.59 5.47
N ILE A 123 12.89 3.81 5.62
CA ILE A 123 11.92 3.61 4.55
C ILE A 123 12.08 4.73 3.52
N SER A 124 12.24 4.34 2.24
CA SER A 124 12.22 5.30 1.14
C SER A 124 10.78 5.65 0.78
N VAL A 125 10.37 6.89 1.07
CA VAL A 125 9.03 7.36 0.74
C VAL A 125 9.09 8.48 -0.29
N HIS A 126 8.30 8.33 -1.35
CA HIS A 126 8.20 9.26 -2.46
C HIS A 126 6.77 9.83 -2.55
N PRO A 127 6.54 11.07 -2.07
CA PRO A 127 5.27 11.75 -2.23
C PRO A 127 5.13 12.30 -3.66
N VAL A 128 3.98 12.10 -4.27
CA VAL A 128 3.60 12.59 -5.59
C VAL A 128 2.32 13.40 -5.44
N ASP A 129 2.46 14.71 -5.46
CA ASP A 129 1.36 15.66 -5.30
C ASP A 129 0.69 15.90 -6.66
N GLU A 130 0.11 14.85 -7.23
CA GLU A 130 -0.60 14.85 -8.51
C GLU A 130 -1.85 13.98 -8.44
N PHE A 131 -2.89 14.34 -9.23
CA PHE A 131 -4.00 13.42 -9.51
C PHE A 131 -3.58 12.38 -10.54
N ILE A 132 -4.08 11.14 -10.37
CA ILE A 132 -4.01 10.15 -11.43
C ILE A 132 -5.29 10.25 -12.29
N GLU A 133 -5.13 10.73 -13.50
CA GLU A 133 -6.20 10.76 -14.51
C GLU A 133 -6.00 9.64 -15.52
N PRO A 134 -7.07 9.19 -16.21
CA PRO A 134 -6.94 8.21 -17.27
C PRO A 134 -5.88 8.59 -18.30
N GLY A 135 -4.93 7.68 -18.54
CA GLY A 135 -3.80 7.88 -19.47
C GLY A 135 -2.52 8.46 -18.83
N GLN A 136 -2.51 8.74 -17.53
CA GLN A 136 -1.32 9.23 -16.82
C GLN A 136 -0.61 8.14 -16.02
N GLU A 137 -1.13 6.93 -16.01
CA GLU A 137 -0.66 5.82 -15.17
C GLU A 137 0.82 5.51 -15.43
N GLU A 138 1.23 5.46 -16.70
CA GLU A 138 2.61 5.18 -17.09
C GLU A 138 3.61 6.24 -16.57
N LYS A 139 3.16 7.51 -16.46
CA LYS A 139 3.97 8.61 -15.92
C LYS A 139 4.13 8.50 -14.40
N LEU A 140 3.04 8.12 -13.71
CA LEU A 140 2.93 8.24 -12.25
C LEU A 140 3.26 6.95 -11.50
N ILE A 141 3.02 5.78 -12.13
CA ILE A 141 3.31 4.49 -11.51
C ILE A 141 4.74 4.05 -11.87
N PRO A 142 5.64 3.93 -10.90
CA PRO A 142 7.00 3.47 -11.16
C PRO A 142 7.04 2.09 -11.81
N VAL A 143 7.92 1.94 -12.80
CA VAL A 143 8.09 0.67 -13.53
C VAL A 143 8.49 -0.50 -12.61
N ASP A 144 9.20 -0.19 -11.53
CA ASP A 144 9.69 -1.15 -10.53
C ASP A 144 8.74 -1.32 -9.34
N ALA A 145 7.49 -0.84 -9.44
CA ALA A 145 6.47 -1.12 -8.44
C ALA A 145 6.09 -2.61 -8.44
N ASP A 146 6.14 -3.23 -7.27
CA ASP A 146 5.75 -4.63 -7.07
C ASP A 146 4.24 -4.80 -6.84
N LEU A 147 3.59 -3.75 -6.31
CA LEU A 147 2.16 -3.75 -6.00
C LEU A 147 1.60 -2.34 -6.08
N VAL A 148 0.40 -2.21 -6.63
CA VAL A 148 -0.39 -0.99 -6.58
C VAL A 148 -1.61 -1.20 -5.67
N ILE A 149 -1.81 -0.30 -4.71
CA ILE A 149 -3.03 -0.23 -3.89
C ILE A 149 -3.85 0.94 -4.40
N ASP A 150 -5.00 0.63 -4.96
CA ASP A 150 -5.97 1.61 -5.45
C ASP A 150 -6.98 1.91 -4.33
N ALA A 151 -6.86 3.08 -3.74
CA ALA A 151 -7.77 3.62 -2.73
C ALA A 151 -8.50 4.88 -3.21
N ILE A 152 -8.63 5.04 -4.54
CA ILE A 152 -9.33 6.15 -5.19
C ILE A 152 -10.85 5.94 -5.05
N ASP A 153 -11.61 7.01 -4.92
CA ASP A 153 -13.08 7.02 -4.93
C ASP A 153 -13.68 7.38 -6.30
N ALA A 154 -12.91 8.08 -7.16
CA ALA A 154 -13.33 8.44 -8.51
C ALA A 154 -13.37 7.22 -9.44
N VAL A 155 -14.57 6.81 -9.85
CA VAL A 155 -14.81 5.57 -10.60
C VAL A 155 -14.03 5.50 -11.91
N ALA A 156 -13.96 6.60 -12.67
CA ALA A 156 -13.27 6.62 -13.95
C ALA A 156 -11.75 6.42 -13.81
N ALA A 157 -11.12 7.11 -12.85
CA ALA A 157 -9.70 6.97 -12.56
C ALA A 157 -9.38 5.57 -12.02
N LYS A 158 -10.21 5.04 -11.13
CA LYS A 158 -10.11 3.67 -10.61
C LYS A 158 -10.15 2.64 -11.73
N ALA A 159 -11.15 2.70 -12.62
CA ALA A 159 -11.29 1.76 -13.72
C ALA A 159 -10.09 1.80 -14.67
N SER A 160 -9.60 3.01 -15.00
CA SER A 160 -8.41 3.20 -15.83
C SER A 160 -7.15 2.62 -15.19
N LEU A 161 -6.92 2.92 -13.91
CA LEU A 161 -5.77 2.41 -13.16
C LEU A 161 -5.76 0.87 -13.11
N ILE A 162 -6.91 0.25 -12.81
CA ILE A 162 -7.03 -1.21 -12.77
C ILE A 162 -6.74 -1.80 -14.16
N ALA A 163 -7.35 -1.23 -15.21
CA ALA A 163 -7.14 -1.69 -16.58
C ALA A 163 -5.67 -1.57 -17.00
N TRP A 164 -5.02 -0.45 -16.68
CA TRP A 164 -3.60 -0.24 -16.94
C TRP A 164 -2.73 -1.24 -16.19
N CYS A 165 -3.00 -1.47 -14.90
CA CYS A 165 -2.25 -2.45 -14.10
C CYS A 165 -2.36 -3.86 -14.71
N VAL A 166 -3.55 -4.30 -15.09
CA VAL A 166 -3.78 -5.59 -15.71
C VAL A 166 -3.03 -5.70 -17.05
N ALA A 167 -3.12 -4.68 -17.91
CA ALA A 167 -2.46 -4.66 -19.21
C ALA A 167 -0.93 -4.71 -19.10
N ASN A 168 -0.37 -4.15 -18.02
CA ASN A 168 1.08 -4.09 -17.78
C ASN A 168 1.59 -5.18 -16.80
N GLY A 169 0.73 -6.15 -16.44
CA GLY A 169 1.10 -7.24 -15.53
C GLY A 169 1.47 -6.77 -14.11
N LYS A 170 0.94 -5.62 -13.68
CA LYS A 170 1.15 -5.08 -12.33
C LYS A 170 0.11 -5.63 -11.36
N PRO A 171 0.52 -6.30 -10.28
CA PRO A 171 -0.40 -6.67 -9.21
C PRO A 171 -1.12 -5.43 -8.67
N VAL A 172 -2.44 -5.51 -8.53
CA VAL A 172 -3.26 -4.41 -8.00
C VAL A 172 -4.27 -4.92 -6.99
N ILE A 173 -4.41 -4.20 -5.88
CA ILE A 173 -5.48 -4.38 -4.90
C ILE A 173 -6.37 -3.14 -4.98
N ALA A 174 -7.59 -3.31 -5.46
CA ALA A 174 -8.56 -2.24 -5.54
C ALA A 174 -9.47 -2.24 -4.29
N CYS A 175 -9.48 -1.15 -3.56
CA CYS A 175 -10.35 -0.97 -2.41
C CYS A 175 -11.69 -0.42 -2.85
N GLY A 176 -12.79 -1.13 -2.52
CA GLY A 176 -14.14 -0.65 -2.76
C GLY A 176 -14.52 0.54 -1.88
N ALA A 177 -15.58 1.26 -2.25
CA ALA A 177 -16.11 2.35 -1.44
C ALA A 177 -16.67 1.84 -0.10
N ALA A 178 -16.22 2.41 1.00
CA ALA A 178 -16.63 2.04 2.37
C ALA A 178 -17.67 2.98 2.97
N GLY A 179 -18.03 4.07 2.30
CA GLY A 179 -18.99 5.06 2.79
C GLY A 179 -20.37 4.46 3.07
N GLY A 180 -20.93 4.76 4.26
CA GLY A 180 -22.24 4.28 4.68
C GLY A 180 -22.34 2.80 5.07
N ARG A 181 -21.24 2.05 5.06
CA ARG A 181 -21.21 0.66 5.54
C ARG A 181 -20.95 0.63 7.04
N THR A 182 -21.78 -0.12 7.76
CA THR A 182 -21.76 -0.18 9.24
C THR A 182 -21.21 -1.49 9.79
N ASP A 183 -21.16 -2.54 8.96
CA ASP A 183 -20.71 -3.87 9.39
C ASP A 183 -19.34 -4.19 8.76
N PRO A 184 -18.24 -4.11 9.52
CA PRO A 184 -16.90 -4.39 9.02
C PRO A 184 -16.67 -5.89 8.72
N LEU A 185 -17.51 -6.79 9.23
CA LEU A 185 -17.40 -8.23 8.98
C LEU A 185 -17.86 -8.61 7.57
N GLN A 186 -18.50 -7.69 6.84
CA GLN A 186 -18.86 -7.90 5.43
C GLN A 186 -17.73 -7.58 4.45
N LEU A 187 -16.57 -7.15 4.96
CA LEU A 187 -15.39 -6.97 4.11
C LEU A 187 -14.94 -8.32 3.55
N ARG A 188 -14.81 -8.40 2.22
CA ARG A 188 -14.32 -9.57 1.51
C ARG A 188 -13.21 -9.19 0.58
N VAL A 189 -12.26 -10.12 0.39
CA VAL A 189 -11.24 -10.02 -0.64
C VAL A 189 -11.62 -11.01 -1.73
N GLU A 190 -11.91 -10.52 -2.91
CA GLU A 190 -12.37 -11.32 -4.04
C GLU A 190 -11.58 -10.92 -5.31
N ASP A 191 -11.53 -11.83 -6.27
CA ASP A 191 -10.98 -11.55 -7.58
C ASP A 191 -11.95 -10.68 -8.37
N LEU A 192 -11.48 -9.55 -8.92
CA LEU A 192 -12.31 -8.61 -9.68
C LEU A 192 -13.00 -9.25 -10.90
N SER A 193 -12.47 -10.34 -11.44
CA SER A 193 -13.10 -11.09 -12.53
C SER A 193 -14.31 -11.90 -12.10
N ARG A 194 -14.57 -12.01 -10.79
CA ARG A 194 -15.66 -12.81 -10.20
C ARG A 194 -16.73 -11.98 -9.49
N THR A 195 -16.59 -10.66 -9.51
CA THR A 195 -17.53 -9.70 -8.88
C THR A 195 -18.51 -9.10 -9.86
#